data_75dc3cd7ed4b6b5e3bb63a47fd950234
#
_entry.id   75dc3cd7ed4b6b5e3bb63a47fd950234
#
_cell.length_a   1.000
_cell.length_b   1.000
_cell.length_c   1.000
_cell.angle_alpha   90.00
_cell.angle_beta   90.00
_cell.angle_gamma   90.00
#
_symmetry.space_group_name_H-M   'P 1'
#
loop_
_entity.id
_entity.type
_entity.pdbx_description
1 polymer ?
#
loop_
_entity_poly.entity_id
_entity_poly.type
_entity_poly.pdbx_seq_one_letter_code
_entity_poly.pdbx_strand_id
1 'polypeptide(L)'
;LAAYHTETYYYKRHPLSEEEEKKYKAAYLSLEKLLAVCDIISLHLPVTEETQGMCDKNFFEKMKEGSYFVNTSRGELVEDQALIHALQSGKLTMAALDTLSHEPVQKDHILLRQPEEIQNKLLFSPHIGGITASSFKRGYAAIWENVGRITRGEKPVNVVNGL
;
A
#
# COMPACT_ATOMS: atom_id res chain seq x y z
N LEU A 1 8.35 -12.19 -3.85
CA LEU A 1 9.66 -11.50 -3.68
C LEU A 1 10.79 -12.52 -3.51
N ALA A 2 10.66 -13.53 -2.64
CA ALA A 2 11.70 -14.54 -2.41
C ALA A 2 12.21 -15.25 -3.70
N ALA A 3 11.35 -15.41 -4.72
CA ALA A 3 11.74 -15.98 -6.02
C ALA A 3 12.67 -15.07 -6.84
N TYR A 4 12.78 -13.81 -6.49
CA TYR A 4 13.67 -12.83 -7.13
C TYR A 4 14.97 -12.60 -6.37
N HIS A 5 15.27 -13.45 -5.37
CA HIS A 5 16.46 -13.34 -4.52
C HIS A 5 16.56 -11.99 -3.79
N THR A 6 15.42 -11.39 -3.43
CA THR A 6 15.37 -10.15 -2.67
C THR A 6 15.41 -10.45 -1.18
N GLU A 7 16.10 -9.61 -0.41
CA GLU A 7 15.93 -9.55 1.03
C GLU A 7 14.63 -8.84 1.33
N THR A 8 13.73 -9.49 2.08
CA THR A 8 12.40 -8.96 2.38
C THR A 8 12.31 -8.63 3.85
N TYR A 9 11.99 -7.38 4.14
CA TYR A 9 11.73 -6.88 5.48
C TYR A 9 10.29 -6.41 5.59
N TYR A 10 9.76 -6.40 6.82
CA TYR A 10 8.43 -5.88 7.08
C TYR A 10 8.35 -5.13 8.40
N TYR A 11 7.38 -4.21 8.48
CA TYR A 11 6.94 -3.56 9.69
C TYR A 11 5.43 -3.73 9.84
N LYS A 12 4.97 -4.06 11.02
CA LYS A 12 3.56 -4.06 11.43
C LYS A 12 3.47 -3.95 12.96
N ARG A 13 2.30 -3.54 13.49
CA ARG A 13 2.07 -3.36 14.96
C ARG A 13 2.33 -4.63 15.77
N HIS A 14 1.96 -5.78 15.24
CA HIS A 14 2.18 -7.08 15.87
C HIS A 14 3.07 -7.92 14.97
N PRO A 15 4.36 -8.07 15.28
CA PRO A 15 5.27 -8.91 14.49
C PRO A 15 4.72 -10.31 14.24
N LEU A 16 5.14 -10.93 13.15
CA LEU A 16 4.84 -12.33 12.86
C LEU A 16 5.59 -13.23 13.84
N SER A 17 5.15 -14.48 13.97
CA SER A 17 5.91 -15.51 14.67
C SER A 17 7.17 -15.87 13.88
N GLU A 18 8.18 -16.43 14.57
CA GLU A 18 9.40 -16.91 13.90
C GLU A 18 9.12 -17.94 12.80
N GLU A 19 8.08 -18.76 12.98
CA GLU A 19 7.64 -19.75 12.00
C GLU A 19 7.10 -19.08 10.74
N GLU A 20 6.29 -18.03 10.90
CA GLU A 20 5.75 -17.25 9.79
C GLU A 20 6.86 -16.47 9.08
N GLU A 21 7.79 -15.86 9.78
CA GLU A 21 8.94 -15.18 9.19
C GLU A 21 9.78 -16.14 8.33
N LYS A 22 10.06 -17.33 8.83
CA LYS A 22 10.75 -18.38 8.07
C LYS A 22 9.94 -18.80 6.84
N LYS A 23 8.62 -19.00 7.00
CA LYS A 23 7.72 -19.38 5.91
C LYS A 23 7.69 -18.35 4.79
N TYR A 24 7.60 -17.06 5.14
CA TYR A 24 7.55 -15.96 4.17
C TYR A 24 8.93 -15.44 3.76
N LYS A 25 10.00 -15.92 4.39
CA LYS A 25 11.36 -15.43 4.20
C LYS A 25 11.45 -13.92 4.36
N ALA A 26 10.84 -13.41 5.42
CA ALA A 26 10.80 -11.99 5.74
C ALA A 26 11.24 -11.77 7.19
N ALA A 27 11.94 -10.68 7.46
CA ALA A 27 12.40 -10.33 8.81
C ALA A 27 11.78 -9.01 9.28
N TYR A 28 11.40 -8.95 10.56
CA TYR A 28 10.87 -7.75 11.17
C TYR A 28 11.94 -6.68 11.36
N LEU A 29 11.60 -5.45 10.99
CA LEU A 29 12.37 -4.25 11.35
C LEU A 29 11.44 -3.20 11.96
N SER A 30 11.99 -2.34 12.84
CA SER A 30 11.29 -1.11 13.19
C SER A 30 11.07 -0.25 11.95
N LEU A 31 10.01 0.55 11.92
CA LEU A 31 9.71 1.42 10.77
C LEU A 31 10.94 2.26 10.37
N GLU A 32 11.59 2.87 11.33
CA GLU A 32 12.76 3.71 11.09
C GLU A 32 13.91 2.96 10.42
N LYS A 33 14.23 1.76 10.90
CA LYS A 33 15.27 0.90 10.28
C LYS A 33 14.84 0.46 8.88
N LEU A 34 13.58 0.06 8.71
CA LEU A 34 13.06 -0.38 7.42
C LEU A 34 13.17 0.73 6.37
N LEU A 35 12.77 1.96 6.72
CA LEU A 35 12.91 3.11 5.83
C LEU A 35 14.37 3.39 5.45
N ALA A 36 15.29 3.28 6.41
CA ALA A 36 16.70 3.62 6.20
C ALA A 36 17.47 2.61 5.33
N VAL A 37 17.05 1.33 5.30
CA VAL A 37 17.84 0.28 4.64
C VAL A 37 17.23 -0.25 3.34
N CYS A 38 15.89 -0.16 3.16
CA CYS A 38 15.23 -0.77 2.02
C CYS A 38 15.34 0.09 0.75
N ASP A 39 15.63 -0.58 -0.36
CA ASP A 39 15.65 0.06 -1.68
C ASP A 39 14.24 0.35 -2.21
N ILE A 40 13.26 -0.44 -1.78
CA ILE A 40 11.86 -0.32 -2.20
C ILE A 40 10.98 -0.38 -0.96
N ILE A 41 10.13 0.62 -0.76
CA ILE A 41 9.09 0.64 0.28
C ILE A 41 7.73 0.48 -0.38
N SER A 42 6.96 -0.52 0.08
CA SER A 42 5.60 -0.78 -0.41
C SER A 42 4.60 -0.77 0.75
N LEU A 43 3.51 -0.01 0.58
CA LEU A 43 2.45 0.11 1.58
C LEU A 43 1.39 -0.98 1.41
N HIS A 44 1.02 -1.62 2.54
CA HIS A 44 0.00 -2.68 2.63
C HIS A 44 -0.80 -2.54 3.93
N LEU A 45 -1.41 -1.37 4.16
CA LEU A 45 -2.13 -1.06 5.40
C LEU A 45 -3.41 -0.26 5.11
N PRO A 46 -4.45 -0.35 5.97
CA PRO A 46 -5.65 0.45 5.82
C PRO A 46 -5.42 1.88 6.27
N VAL A 47 -6.32 2.78 5.89
CA VAL A 47 -6.44 4.12 6.47
C VAL A 47 -7.12 4.02 7.83
N THR A 48 -6.49 4.59 8.84
CA THR A 48 -7.02 4.81 10.18
C THR A 48 -6.62 6.23 10.61
N GLU A 49 -7.09 6.68 11.76
CA GLU A 49 -6.66 7.98 12.33
C GLU A 49 -5.13 8.05 12.50
N GLU A 50 -4.47 6.90 12.81
CA GLU A 50 -3.01 6.87 13.02
C GLU A 50 -2.22 6.74 11.71
N THR A 51 -2.84 6.25 10.63
CA THR A 51 -2.13 5.99 9.37
C THR A 51 -2.43 7.01 8.28
N GLN A 52 -3.48 7.81 8.44
CA GLN A 52 -3.79 8.89 7.51
C GLN A 52 -2.64 9.91 7.48
N GLY A 53 -2.12 10.19 6.28
CA GLY A 53 -1.00 11.09 6.08
C GLY A 53 0.33 10.63 6.71
N MET A 54 0.46 9.35 7.09
CA MET A 54 1.68 8.85 7.74
C MET A 54 2.93 8.96 6.88
N CYS A 55 2.75 8.95 5.54
CA CYS A 55 3.85 9.18 4.61
C CYS A 55 4.02 10.68 4.37
N ASP A 56 4.43 11.36 5.41
CA ASP A 56 4.73 12.78 5.49
C ASP A 56 6.19 13.08 5.05
N LYS A 57 6.60 14.33 5.17
CA LYS A 57 7.97 14.76 4.86
C LYS A 57 9.01 13.97 5.67
N ASN A 58 8.78 13.77 6.97
CA ASN A 58 9.72 13.07 7.85
C ASN A 58 9.84 11.59 7.48
N PHE A 59 8.74 10.95 7.04
CA PHE A 59 8.75 9.59 6.51
C PHE A 59 9.68 9.48 5.30
N PHE A 60 9.51 10.35 4.29
CA PHE A 60 10.35 10.32 3.08
C PHE A 60 11.81 10.69 3.37
N GLU A 61 12.08 11.65 4.25
CA GLU A 61 13.44 12.01 4.68
C GLU A 61 14.21 10.84 5.31
N LYS A 62 13.52 9.94 6.01
CA LYS A 62 14.11 8.74 6.60
C LYS A 62 14.33 7.60 5.61
N MET A 63 13.70 7.63 4.44
CA MET A 63 13.94 6.62 3.41
C MET A 63 15.38 6.66 2.90
N LYS A 64 15.85 5.52 2.40
CA LYS A 64 17.16 5.42 1.76
C LYS A 64 17.24 6.35 0.54
N GLU A 65 18.38 7.01 0.35
CA GLU A 65 18.63 7.86 -0.83
C GLU A 65 18.50 7.04 -2.13
N GLY A 66 17.79 7.58 -3.12
CA GLY A 66 17.57 6.93 -4.40
C GLY A 66 16.62 5.73 -4.36
N SER A 67 15.86 5.55 -3.28
CA SER A 67 14.91 4.46 -3.13
C SER A 67 13.64 4.66 -3.99
N TYR A 68 12.80 3.62 -4.00
CA TYR A 68 11.52 3.58 -4.71
C TYR A 68 10.37 3.48 -3.72
N PHE A 69 9.26 4.13 -4.04
CA PHE A 69 8.06 4.11 -3.21
C PHE A 69 6.88 3.50 -4.00
N VAL A 70 6.13 2.59 -3.37
CA VAL A 70 4.98 1.91 -3.98
C VAL A 70 3.77 2.02 -3.05
N ASN A 71 2.65 2.53 -3.56
CA ASN A 71 1.38 2.54 -2.84
C ASN A 71 0.27 1.86 -3.66
N THR A 72 -0.07 0.65 -3.25
CA THR A 72 -1.23 -0.10 -3.76
C THR A 72 -2.31 -0.28 -2.68
N SER A 73 -2.25 0.54 -1.64
CA SER A 73 -3.19 0.51 -0.51
C SER A 73 -4.27 1.57 -0.64
N ARG A 74 -3.99 2.79 -0.15
CA ARG A 74 -4.90 3.93 -0.20
C ARG A 74 -4.11 5.24 -0.36
N GLY A 75 -4.64 6.18 -1.15
CA GLY A 75 -4.00 7.45 -1.41
C GLY A 75 -3.85 8.31 -0.16
N GLU A 76 -4.84 8.27 0.74
CA GLU A 76 -4.89 9.04 1.98
C GLU A 76 -3.77 8.72 2.98
N LEU A 77 -3.00 7.66 2.75
CA LEU A 77 -1.79 7.35 3.54
C LEU A 77 -0.64 8.32 3.26
N VAL A 78 -0.69 9.02 2.12
CA VAL A 78 0.41 9.83 1.58
C VAL A 78 0.05 11.30 1.58
N GLU A 79 0.94 12.14 2.06
CA GLU A 79 0.90 13.57 1.83
C GLU A 79 1.50 13.87 0.46
N ASP A 80 0.66 14.24 -0.51
CA ASP A 80 1.05 14.46 -1.91
C ASP A 80 2.21 15.45 -2.05
N GLN A 81 2.21 16.55 -1.27
CA GLN A 81 3.29 17.54 -1.29
C GLN A 81 4.62 16.98 -0.79
N ALA A 82 4.58 16.11 0.23
CA ALA A 82 5.78 15.47 0.74
C ALA A 82 6.39 14.51 -0.28
N LEU A 83 5.54 13.75 -0.99
CA LEU A 83 5.95 12.87 -2.08
C LEU A 83 6.57 13.66 -3.24
N ILE A 84 5.94 14.77 -3.66
CA ILE A 84 6.46 15.66 -4.72
C ILE A 84 7.84 16.15 -4.32
N HIS A 85 8.00 16.65 -3.10
CA HIS A 85 9.29 17.15 -2.61
C HIS A 85 10.37 16.06 -2.60
N ALA A 86 10.03 14.83 -2.20
CA ALA A 86 10.97 13.70 -2.19
C ALA A 86 11.42 13.30 -3.62
N LEU A 87 10.55 13.41 -4.62
CA LEU A 87 10.87 13.18 -6.04
C LEU A 87 11.71 14.33 -6.62
N GLN A 88 11.41 15.58 -6.25
CA GLN A 88 12.14 16.77 -6.71
C GLN A 88 13.58 16.79 -6.16
N SER A 89 13.75 16.47 -4.90
CA SER A 89 15.07 16.45 -4.25
C SER A 89 15.96 15.28 -4.69
N GLY A 90 15.41 14.28 -5.38
CA GLY A 90 16.11 13.04 -5.73
C GLY A 90 16.17 12.02 -4.60
N LYS A 91 15.54 12.30 -3.46
CA LYS A 91 15.41 11.37 -2.33
C LYS A 91 14.75 10.07 -2.78
N LEU A 92 13.71 10.18 -3.61
CA LEU A 92 13.10 9.07 -4.33
C LEU A 92 13.50 9.09 -5.80
N THR A 93 13.86 7.94 -6.33
CA THR A 93 14.07 7.74 -7.77
C THR A 93 12.74 7.76 -8.52
N MET A 94 11.76 7.00 -8.03
CA MET A 94 10.41 6.92 -8.62
C MET A 94 9.38 6.56 -7.55
N ALA A 95 8.10 6.86 -7.86
CA ALA A 95 6.97 6.36 -7.09
C ALA A 95 5.94 5.69 -8.02
N ALA A 96 5.37 4.54 -7.58
CA ALA A 96 4.29 3.83 -8.26
C ALA A 96 3.03 3.85 -7.39
N LEU A 97 1.93 4.36 -7.92
CA LEU A 97 0.70 4.63 -7.19
C LEU A 97 -0.49 4.00 -7.93
N ASP A 98 -1.14 3.01 -7.31
CA ASP A 98 -2.40 2.44 -7.81
C ASP A 98 -3.61 3.20 -7.24
N THR A 99 -3.40 3.96 -6.17
CA THR A 99 -4.42 4.74 -5.47
C THR A 99 -3.92 6.16 -5.24
N LEU A 100 -4.79 7.14 -5.42
CA LEU A 100 -4.56 8.54 -5.11
C LEU A 100 -5.55 9.03 -4.06
N SER A 101 -5.23 10.11 -3.38
CA SER A 101 -6.18 10.73 -2.45
C SER A 101 -7.42 11.25 -3.18
N HIS A 102 -8.57 11.24 -2.50
CA HIS A 102 -9.83 11.77 -3.03
C HIS A 102 -10.32 11.09 -4.32
N GLU A 103 -10.40 9.77 -4.33
CA GLU A 103 -11.02 9.04 -5.43
C GLU A 103 -12.56 9.22 -5.45
N PRO A 104 -13.19 9.41 -6.65
CA PRO A 104 -12.60 9.42 -8.00
C PRO A 104 -11.68 10.62 -8.26
N VAL A 105 -10.49 10.32 -8.77
CA VAL A 105 -9.43 11.32 -8.98
C VAL A 105 -9.87 12.37 -9.99
N GLN A 106 -9.75 13.64 -9.61
CA GLN A 106 -10.05 14.77 -10.49
C GLN A 106 -8.85 15.11 -11.39
N LYS A 107 -9.12 15.69 -12.57
CA LYS A 107 -8.09 16.04 -13.57
C LYS A 107 -7.07 17.08 -13.07
N ASP A 108 -7.42 17.83 -12.05
CA ASP A 108 -6.59 18.86 -11.42
C ASP A 108 -5.82 18.35 -10.20
N HIS A 109 -5.87 17.04 -9.93
CA HIS A 109 -5.11 16.44 -8.83
C HIS A 109 -3.63 16.80 -8.95
N ILE A 110 -3.04 17.23 -7.83
CA ILE A 110 -1.71 17.85 -7.81
C ILE A 110 -0.62 16.94 -8.40
N LEU A 111 -0.66 15.63 -8.16
CA LEU A 111 0.30 14.68 -8.71
C LEU A 111 0.18 14.53 -10.23
N LEU A 112 -1.00 14.78 -10.82
CA LEU A 112 -1.23 14.74 -12.27
C LEU A 112 -0.83 16.04 -12.98
N ARG A 113 -0.52 17.11 -12.23
CA ARG A 113 -0.19 18.44 -12.74
C ARG A 113 1.28 18.83 -12.57
N GLN A 114 2.11 17.88 -12.20
CA GLN A 114 3.53 18.13 -12.02
C GLN A 114 4.24 18.38 -13.37
N PRO A 115 5.36 19.12 -13.40
CA PRO A 115 6.21 19.23 -14.58
C PRO A 115 6.65 17.86 -15.10
N GLU A 116 6.96 17.78 -16.39
CA GLU A 116 7.34 16.54 -17.09
C GLU A 116 8.47 15.77 -16.39
N GLU A 117 9.44 16.48 -15.84
CA GLU A 117 10.54 15.88 -15.08
C GLU A 117 10.06 15.05 -13.88
N ILE A 118 9.03 15.52 -13.17
CA ILE A 118 8.43 14.80 -12.02
C ILE A 118 7.44 13.76 -12.52
N GLN A 119 6.67 14.07 -13.58
CA GLN A 119 5.75 13.10 -14.19
C GLN A 119 6.49 11.81 -14.65
N ASN A 120 7.70 11.94 -15.19
CA ASN A 120 8.53 10.81 -15.60
C ASN A 120 9.05 9.95 -14.43
N LYS A 121 8.91 10.43 -13.18
CA LYS A 121 9.22 9.70 -11.95
C LYS A 121 7.97 9.10 -11.28
N LEU A 122 6.79 9.28 -11.87
CA LEU A 122 5.50 8.80 -11.35
C LEU A 122 4.91 7.75 -12.29
N LEU A 123 4.60 6.59 -11.75
CA LEU A 123 3.84 5.55 -12.44
C LEU A 123 2.46 5.42 -11.79
N PHE A 124 1.40 5.61 -12.58
CA PHE A 124 0.03 5.48 -12.11
C PHE A 124 -0.65 4.23 -12.69
N SER A 125 -1.47 3.58 -11.88
CA SER A 125 -2.50 2.63 -12.35
C SER A 125 -3.86 3.03 -11.75
N PRO A 126 -4.99 2.76 -12.43
CA PRO A 126 -6.28 3.31 -12.06
C PRO A 126 -7.01 2.45 -11.02
N HIS A 127 -6.41 2.23 -9.86
CA HIS A 127 -6.93 1.45 -8.73
C HIS A 127 -7.39 0.04 -9.16
N ILE A 128 -6.51 -0.69 -9.83
CA ILE A 128 -6.80 -2.00 -10.42
C ILE A 128 -6.06 -3.17 -9.73
N GLY A 129 -5.28 -2.91 -8.69
CA GLY A 129 -4.50 -3.95 -7.99
C GLY A 129 -5.34 -5.11 -7.46
N GLY A 130 -6.61 -4.86 -7.11
CA GLY A 130 -7.58 -5.88 -6.70
C GLY A 130 -8.48 -6.42 -7.82
N ILE A 131 -8.44 -5.85 -9.03
CA ILE A 131 -9.39 -6.12 -10.11
C ILE A 131 -8.88 -7.25 -10.99
N THR A 132 -9.24 -8.48 -10.66
CA THR A 132 -8.96 -9.66 -11.48
C THR A 132 -10.23 -10.50 -11.66
N ALA A 133 -10.33 -11.26 -12.76
CA ALA A 133 -11.45 -12.18 -12.98
C ALA A 133 -11.62 -13.16 -11.80
N SER A 134 -10.52 -13.60 -11.20
CA SER A 134 -10.54 -14.50 -10.05
C SER A 134 -10.98 -13.81 -8.76
N SER A 135 -10.66 -12.53 -8.54
CA SER A 135 -11.11 -11.79 -7.34
C SER A 135 -12.63 -11.57 -7.37
N PHE A 136 -13.19 -11.19 -8.51
CA PHE A 136 -14.63 -11.08 -8.68
C PHE A 136 -15.33 -12.42 -8.45
N LYS A 137 -14.83 -13.51 -9.06
CA LYS A 137 -15.40 -14.85 -8.87
C LYS A 137 -15.42 -15.26 -7.40
N ARG A 138 -14.33 -15.04 -6.66
CA ARG A 138 -14.27 -15.32 -5.21
C ARG A 138 -15.21 -14.42 -4.41
N GLY A 139 -15.29 -13.14 -4.75
CA GLY A 139 -16.18 -12.17 -4.10
C GLY A 139 -17.64 -12.59 -4.25
N TYR A 140 -18.09 -12.89 -5.46
CA TYR A 140 -19.45 -13.38 -5.71
C TYR A 140 -19.74 -14.71 -5.00
N ALA A 141 -18.81 -15.66 -5.01
CA ALA A 141 -18.96 -16.92 -4.30
C ALA A 141 -19.14 -16.70 -2.78
N ALA A 142 -18.37 -15.80 -2.18
CA ALA A 142 -18.49 -15.46 -0.76
C ALA A 142 -19.85 -14.79 -0.43
N ILE A 143 -20.36 -13.92 -1.31
CA ILE A 143 -21.68 -13.30 -1.16
C ILE A 143 -22.77 -14.39 -1.18
N TRP A 144 -22.76 -15.26 -2.18
CA TRP A 144 -23.75 -16.33 -2.29
C TRP A 144 -23.68 -17.35 -1.17
N GLU A 145 -22.48 -17.67 -0.67
CA GLU A 145 -22.31 -18.49 0.52
C GLU A 145 -23.00 -17.85 1.73
N ASN A 146 -22.81 -16.54 1.97
CA ASN A 146 -23.48 -15.86 3.08
C ASN A 146 -25.00 -15.79 2.88
N VAL A 147 -25.50 -15.56 1.67
CA VAL A 147 -26.94 -15.66 1.38
C VAL A 147 -27.47 -17.05 1.74
N GLY A 148 -26.81 -18.12 1.31
CA GLY A 148 -27.18 -19.49 1.63
C GLY A 148 -27.15 -19.78 3.15
N ARG A 149 -26.14 -19.27 3.87
CA ARG A 149 -26.06 -19.41 5.34
C ARG A 149 -27.26 -18.75 6.03
N ILE A 150 -27.54 -17.50 5.66
CA ILE A 150 -28.67 -16.75 6.25
C ILE A 150 -30.00 -17.45 5.97
N THR A 151 -30.24 -17.95 4.77
CA THR A 151 -31.47 -18.67 4.42
C THR A 151 -31.65 -19.98 5.20
N ARG A 152 -30.56 -20.59 5.67
CA ARG A 152 -30.58 -21.76 6.54
C ARG A 152 -30.62 -21.43 8.04
N GLY A 153 -30.68 -20.14 8.41
CA GLY A 153 -30.64 -19.68 9.80
C GLY A 153 -29.23 -19.74 10.44
N GLU A 154 -28.21 -19.90 9.63
CA GLU A 154 -26.80 -19.89 10.06
C GLU A 154 -26.25 -18.47 10.12
N LYS A 155 -25.24 -18.23 10.97
CA LYS A 155 -24.55 -16.94 11.01
C LYS A 155 -23.71 -16.73 9.74
N PRO A 156 -23.72 -15.53 9.15
CA PRO A 156 -22.81 -15.20 8.06
C PRO A 156 -21.34 -15.21 8.55
N VAL A 157 -20.40 -15.35 7.61
CA VAL A 157 -18.96 -15.29 7.89
C VAL A 157 -18.38 -13.95 7.41
N ASN A 158 -17.22 -13.57 7.96
CA ASN A 158 -16.53 -12.32 7.65
C ASN A 158 -17.39 -11.05 7.93
N VAL A 159 -18.17 -11.08 9.00
CA VAL A 159 -18.97 -9.93 9.44
C VAL A 159 -18.01 -8.90 10.07
N VAL A 160 -18.01 -7.67 9.53
CA VAL A 160 -17.10 -6.60 9.97
C VAL A 160 -17.82 -5.47 10.72
N ASN A 161 -19.16 -5.46 10.73
CA ASN A 161 -19.99 -4.41 11.34
C ASN A 161 -20.69 -4.83 12.63
N GLY A 162 -20.30 -5.96 13.21
CA GLY A 162 -20.81 -6.42 14.50
C GLY A 162 -22.25 -6.99 14.48
N LEU A 163 -22.80 -7.35 13.31
CA LEU A 163 -24.11 -8.03 13.17
C LEU A 163 -24.06 -9.51 13.57
#